data_d1501d77610d3e389b095633820ea7df
#
_entry.id   d1501d77610d3e389b095633820ea7df
#
_cell.length_a   1.000
_cell.length_b   1.000
_cell.length_c   1.000
_cell.angle_alpha   90.00
_cell.angle_beta   90.00
_cell.angle_gamma   90.00
#
_symmetry.space_group_name_H-M   'P 1'
#
loop_
_entity.id
_entity.type
_entity.pdbx_description
1 polymer ?
#
loop_
_entity_poly.entity_id
_entity_poly.type
_entity_poly.pdbx_seq_one_letter_code
_entity_poly.pdbx_strand_id
1 'polypeptide(L)'
;LVGTHDFTAFSASSGLDERDTGVRTLYALDVMRRGQYVFLSFIGNSFLYKMVRSLAGYFALRVGQCDTPPTEEVTAMLQDGTRPSWLQTAPPQGLFLARVFFQAGEWEHYGPLLPPFAWHMPANTTDDASRGTNAARRAANGA
;
A
#
# COMPACT_ATOMS: atom_id res chain seq x y z
N LEU A 1 -4.52 -3.98 -6.08
CA LEU A 1 -3.68 -2.77 -5.93
C LEU A 1 -2.21 -3.01 -6.30
N VAL A 2 -1.69 -4.23 -6.10
CA VAL A 2 -0.33 -4.57 -6.55
C VAL A 2 -0.32 -4.66 -8.07
N GLY A 3 0.72 -4.13 -8.69
CA GLY A 3 0.85 -4.01 -10.13
C GLY A 3 0.94 -2.56 -10.60
N THR A 4 0.87 -2.38 -11.91
CA THR A 4 0.90 -1.06 -12.56
C THR A 4 -0.52 -0.60 -12.82
N HIS A 5 -0.91 0.51 -12.21
CA HIS A 5 -2.26 1.08 -12.30
C HIS A 5 -2.21 2.61 -12.36
N ASP A 6 -3.30 3.21 -12.80
CA ASP A 6 -3.51 4.64 -12.62
C ASP A 6 -4.04 4.91 -11.20
N PHE A 7 -3.20 5.53 -10.37
CA PHE A 7 -3.52 5.88 -8.99
C PHE A 7 -4.03 7.32 -8.82
N THR A 8 -4.45 7.98 -9.89
CA THR A 8 -4.95 9.37 -9.86
C THR A 8 -6.03 9.56 -8.81
N ALA A 9 -6.97 8.61 -8.68
CA ALA A 9 -8.03 8.64 -7.66
C ALA A 9 -7.49 8.73 -6.22
N PHE A 10 -6.28 8.25 -5.98
CA PHE A 10 -5.62 8.29 -4.67
C PHE A 10 -4.69 9.50 -4.50
N SER A 11 -4.50 10.31 -5.53
CA SER A 11 -3.79 11.59 -5.42
C SER A 11 -4.67 12.64 -4.75
N ALA A 12 -4.08 13.47 -3.90
CA ALA A 12 -4.77 14.63 -3.29
C ALA A 12 -4.41 15.96 -3.98
N SER A 13 -3.67 15.93 -5.08
CA SER A 13 -3.44 17.11 -5.91
C SER A 13 -4.66 17.39 -6.81
N SER A 14 -4.98 18.64 -7.03
CA SER A 14 -6.09 19.08 -7.91
C SER A 14 -5.76 18.98 -9.41
N GLY A 15 -4.68 18.31 -9.76
CA GLY A 15 -4.20 18.03 -11.11
C GLY A 15 -2.81 17.43 -11.04
N LEU A 16 -2.55 16.48 -11.90
CA LEU A 16 -1.17 16.08 -12.20
C LEU A 16 -0.56 17.19 -13.07
N ASP A 17 0.71 17.48 -12.86
CA ASP A 17 1.45 18.30 -13.82
C ASP A 17 1.30 17.65 -15.21
N GLU A 18 1.16 18.42 -16.29
CA GLU A 18 0.96 17.90 -17.66
C GLU A 18 1.99 16.83 -18.07
N ARG A 19 3.11 16.77 -17.35
CA ARG A 19 4.20 15.82 -17.55
C ARG A 19 4.15 14.59 -16.64
N ASP A 20 3.27 14.56 -15.63
CA ASP A 20 3.21 13.48 -14.66
C ASP A 20 1.91 12.67 -14.89
N THR A 21 2.07 11.42 -15.27
CA THR A 21 0.95 10.49 -15.38
C THR A 21 0.57 9.98 -14.01
N GLY A 22 -0.71 9.66 -13.79
CA GLY A 22 -1.18 9.00 -12.56
C GLY A 22 -0.67 7.57 -12.39
N VAL A 23 -0.01 7.03 -13.43
CA VAL A 23 0.42 5.63 -13.46
C VAL A 23 1.62 5.40 -12.56
N ARG A 24 1.48 4.45 -11.63
CA ARG A 24 2.54 3.99 -10.73
C ARG A 24 2.53 2.47 -10.66
N THR A 25 3.68 1.91 -10.32
CA THR A 25 3.79 0.46 -10.06
C THR A 25 3.96 0.23 -8.57
N LEU A 26 2.99 -0.46 -7.99
CA LEU A 26 3.07 -0.94 -6.62
C LEU A 26 3.59 -2.37 -6.63
N TYR A 27 4.82 -2.59 -6.14
CA TYR A 27 5.47 -3.89 -6.15
C TYR A 27 4.97 -4.78 -5.02
N ALA A 28 4.70 -4.19 -3.86
CA ALA A 28 4.23 -4.93 -2.70
C ALA A 28 3.32 -4.07 -1.82
N LEU A 29 2.36 -4.74 -1.22
CA LEU A 29 1.49 -4.23 -0.17
C LEU A 29 1.36 -5.30 0.89
N ASP A 30 1.80 -5.00 2.10
CA ASP A 30 1.71 -5.90 3.24
C ASP A 30 0.93 -5.23 4.36
N VAL A 31 0.11 -6.04 5.04
CA VAL A 31 -0.66 -5.62 6.20
C VAL A 31 -0.20 -6.44 7.39
N MET A 32 0.20 -5.77 8.45
CA MET A 32 0.68 -6.44 9.66
C MET A 32 0.03 -5.84 10.89
N ARG A 33 -0.31 -6.69 11.85
CA ARG A 33 -0.81 -6.27 13.14
C ARG A 33 0.21 -6.55 14.25
N ARG A 34 0.48 -5.55 15.08
CA ARG A 34 1.30 -5.65 16.27
C ARG A 34 0.56 -5.01 17.44
N GLY A 35 0.10 -5.82 18.37
CA GLY A 35 -0.75 -5.35 19.47
C GLY A 35 -2.00 -4.63 18.95
N GLN A 36 -2.16 -3.38 19.33
CA GLN A 36 -3.27 -2.52 18.87
C GLN A 36 -3.01 -1.78 17.57
N TYR A 37 -1.81 -1.89 16.98
CA TYR A 37 -1.42 -1.18 15.77
C TYR A 37 -1.57 -2.05 14.53
N VAL A 38 -1.97 -1.43 13.43
CA VAL A 38 -1.96 -2.01 12.09
C VAL A 38 -0.96 -1.23 11.25
N PHE A 39 -0.02 -1.95 10.66
CA PHE A 39 1.00 -1.40 9.76
C PHE A 39 0.68 -1.80 8.34
N LEU A 40 0.70 -0.81 7.44
CA LEU A 40 0.59 -1.00 6.00
C LEU A 40 1.95 -0.68 5.39
N SER A 41 2.58 -1.64 4.75
CA SER A 41 3.85 -1.46 4.04
C SER A 41 3.59 -1.40 2.54
N PHE A 42 3.98 -0.30 1.92
CA PHE A 42 3.86 -0.10 0.47
C PHE A 42 5.25 -0.02 -0.14
N ILE A 43 5.52 -0.83 -1.15
CA ILE A 43 6.75 -0.77 -1.95
C ILE A 43 6.34 -0.48 -3.39
N GLY A 44 6.89 0.57 -3.97
CA GLY A 44 6.58 0.97 -5.35
C GLY A 44 7.72 1.76 -5.98
N ASN A 45 7.61 1.99 -7.29
CA ASN A 45 8.60 2.77 -8.05
C ASN A 45 8.60 4.25 -7.64
N SER A 46 7.44 4.79 -7.38
CA SER A 46 7.21 6.16 -6.90
C SER A 46 5.76 6.29 -6.39
N PHE A 47 5.46 7.41 -5.76
CA PHE A 47 4.13 7.68 -5.21
C PHE A 47 3.65 9.07 -5.62
N LEU A 48 2.37 9.21 -5.94
CA LEU A 48 1.72 10.49 -6.16
C LEU A 48 1.57 11.26 -4.83
N TYR A 49 1.29 12.55 -4.94
CA TYR A 49 1.08 13.39 -3.77
C TYR A 49 -0.01 12.82 -2.85
N LYS A 50 0.37 12.55 -1.61
CA LYS A 50 -0.46 11.92 -0.57
C LYS A 50 -1.03 10.53 -0.91
N MET A 51 -0.61 9.87 -1.99
CA MET A 51 -1.13 8.57 -2.45
C MET A 51 -1.14 7.52 -1.33
N VAL A 52 -0.02 7.28 -0.67
CA VAL A 52 0.09 6.28 0.41
C VAL A 52 -0.87 6.58 1.56
N ARG A 53 -1.03 7.85 1.92
CA ARG A 53 -1.97 8.27 2.97
C ARG A 53 -3.43 8.13 2.54
N SER A 54 -3.74 8.35 1.27
CA SER A 54 -5.09 8.12 0.72
C SER A 54 -5.43 6.63 0.68
N LEU A 55 -4.46 5.79 0.29
CA LEU A 55 -4.60 4.33 0.37
C LEU A 55 -4.81 3.87 1.83
N ALA A 56 -4.03 4.40 2.77
CA ALA A 56 -4.22 4.08 4.19
C ALA A 56 -5.61 4.51 4.70
N GLY A 57 -6.10 5.67 4.29
CA GLY A 57 -7.46 6.13 4.59
C GLY A 57 -8.54 5.21 4.00
N TYR A 58 -8.35 4.74 2.78
CA TYR A 58 -9.23 3.76 2.14
C TYR A 58 -9.28 2.45 2.94
N PHE A 59 -8.13 1.90 3.33
CA PHE A 59 -8.07 0.68 4.13
C PHE A 59 -8.77 0.86 5.49
N ALA A 60 -8.53 1.96 6.18
CA ALA A 60 -9.13 2.21 7.49
C ALA A 60 -10.66 2.39 7.43
N LEU A 61 -11.16 3.10 6.41
CA LEU A 61 -12.57 3.48 6.33
C LEU A 61 -13.45 2.44 5.61
N ARG A 62 -12.90 1.72 4.64
CA ARG A 62 -13.69 0.81 3.82
C ARG A 62 -13.35 -0.64 4.11
N VAL A 63 -12.09 -1.03 3.94
CA VAL A 63 -11.69 -2.43 4.12
C VAL A 63 -11.83 -2.86 5.57
N GLY A 64 -11.48 -2.01 6.52
CA GLY A 64 -11.60 -2.31 7.96
C GLY A 64 -13.04 -2.41 8.48
N GLN A 65 -14.04 -1.98 7.71
CA GLN A 65 -15.45 -1.97 8.09
C GLN A 65 -16.32 -2.95 7.28
N CYS A 66 -15.74 -3.65 6.31
CA CYS A 66 -16.45 -4.58 5.46
C CYS A 66 -16.07 -6.03 5.78
N ASP A 67 -17.06 -6.92 5.84
CA ASP A 67 -16.84 -8.36 5.95
C ASP A 67 -16.20 -8.94 4.68
N THR A 68 -16.49 -8.32 3.54
CA THR A 68 -15.91 -8.68 2.23
C THR A 68 -15.13 -7.49 1.68
N PRO A 69 -13.88 -7.69 1.21
CA PRO A 69 -13.11 -6.61 0.61
C PRO A 69 -13.85 -5.97 -0.58
N PRO A 70 -13.97 -4.64 -0.65
CA PRO A 70 -14.69 -3.94 -1.74
C PRO A 70 -13.82 -3.87 -3.01
N THR A 71 -13.58 -5.02 -3.63
CA THR A 71 -12.68 -5.17 -4.79
C THR A 71 -13.19 -4.42 -6.01
N GLU A 72 -14.51 -4.45 -6.25
CA GLU A 72 -15.13 -3.76 -7.39
C GLU A 72 -14.97 -2.23 -7.24
N GLU A 73 -15.17 -1.71 -6.04
CA GLU A 73 -15.03 -0.27 -5.77
C GLU A 73 -13.60 0.21 -6.06
N VAL A 74 -12.59 -0.49 -5.56
CA VAL A 74 -11.19 -0.10 -5.80
C VAL A 74 -10.81 -0.27 -7.27
N THR A 75 -11.33 -1.28 -7.94
CA THR A 75 -11.11 -1.47 -9.37
C THR A 75 -11.69 -0.32 -10.19
N ALA A 76 -12.92 0.08 -9.90
CA ALA A 76 -13.54 1.24 -10.54
C ALA A 76 -12.73 2.53 -10.30
N MET A 77 -12.27 2.77 -9.07
CA MET A 77 -11.43 3.94 -8.76
C MET A 77 -10.13 3.96 -9.58
N LEU A 78 -9.49 2.80 -9.79
CA LEU A 78 -8.26 2.69 -10.58
C LEU A 78 -8.52 2.85 -12.09
N GLN A 79 -9.72 2.50 -12.58
CA GLN A 79 -10.11 2.64 -13.98
C GLN A 79 -10.56 4.05 -14.33
N ASP A 80 -11.38 4.65 -13.46
CA ASP A 80 -12.00 5.95 -13.71
C ASP A 80 -11.08 7.12 -13.34
N GLY A 81 -10.06 6.89 -12.50
CA GLY A 81 -9.16 7.91 -12.01
C GLY A 81 -9.84 8.98 -11.13
N THR A 82 -11.14 8.82 -10.85
CA THR A 82 -11.92 9.80 -10.10
C THR A 82 -11.81 9.56 -8.60
N ARG A 83 -11.37 10.59 -7.88
CA ARG A 83 -11.29 10.55 -6.42
C ARG A 83 -12.68 10.73 -5.80
N PRO A 84 -13.21 9.75 -5.05
CA PRO A 84 -14.49 9.91 -4.36
C PRO A 84 -14.40 10.99 -3.27
N SER A 85 -15.49 11.75 -3.08
CA SER A 85 -15.54 12.81 -2.06
C SER A 85 -15.41 12.31 -0.62
N TRP A 86 -15.79 11.05 -0.36
CA TRP A 86 -15.67 10.42 0.95
C TRP A 86 -14.25 9.92 1.26
N LEU A 87 -13.36 9.80 0.24
CA LEU A 87 -12.01 9.29 0.44
C LEU A 87 -11.15 10.28 1.24
N GLN A 88 -10.95 9.96 2.49
CA GLN A 88 -10.13 10.75 3.39
C GLN A 88 -8.66 10.36 3.29
N THR A 89 -7.79 11.35 3.44
CA THR A 89 -6.35 11.14 3.53
C THR A 89 -5.98 10.92 5.00
N ALA A 90 -5.36 9.80 5.33
CA ALA A 90 -4.91 9.52 6.69
C ALA A 90 -3.96 10.63 7.22
N PRO A 91 -3.94 10.89 8.53
CA PRO A 91 -3.03 11.87 9.13
C PRO A 91 -1.56 11.58 8.82
N PRO A 92 -0.69 12.61 8.72
CA PRO A 92 0.71 12.43 8.32
C PRO A 92 1.58 11.77 9.39
N GLN A 93 1.17 11.82 10.66
CA GLN A 93 1.97 11.38 11.82
C GLN A 93 2.32 9.88 11.79
N GLY A 94 1.50 9.09 11.10
CA GLY A 94 1.70 7.64 10.94
C GLY A 94 2.50 7.26 9.69
N LEU A 95 2.96 8.20 8.87
CA LEU A 95 3.70 7.93 7.65
C LEU A 95 5.21 7.91 7.90
N PHE A 96 5.86 6.83 7.52
CA PHE A 96 7.32 6.67 7.62
C PHE A 96 7.90 6.30 6.26
N LEU A 97 9.00 6.97 5.87
CA LEU A 97 9.86 6.47 4.81
C LEU A 97 10.78 5.40 5.40
N ALA A 98 10.46 4.15 5.15
CA ALA A 98 11.18 3.04 5.75
C ALA A 98 12.51 2.75 5.04
N ARG A 99 12.53 2.84 3.70
CA ARG A 99 13.71 2.58 2.88
C ARG A 99 13.58 3.17 1.48
N VAL A 100 14.74 3.49 0.88
CA VAL A 100 14.89 3.78 -0.55
C VAL A 100 15.77 2.70 -1.15
N PHE A 101 15.34 2.13 -2.27
CA PHE A 101 16.07 1.14 -3.04
C PHE A 101 16.68 1.81 -4.27
N PHE A 102 17.94 1.54 -4.53
CA PHE A 102 18.68 2.16 -5.64
C PHE A 102 18.90 1.20 -6.81
N GLN A 103 18.67 -0.10 -6.61
CA GLN A 103 18.81 -1.12 -7.64
C GLN A 103 17.46 -1.77 -7.94
N ALA A 104 17.23 -2.10 -9.21
CA ALA A 104 16.03 -2.82 -9.62
C ALA A 104 15.98 -4.21 -8.93
N GLY A 105 14.82 -4.57 -8.40
CA GLY A 105 14.62 -5.86 -7.72
C GLY A 105 15.22 -5.95 -6.31
N GLU A 106 15.96 -4.97 -5.84
CA GLU A 106 16.55 -5.00 -4.48
C GLU A 106 15.50 -5.25 -3.40
N TRP A 107 14.30 -4.70 -3.57
CA TRP A 107 13.19 -4.83 -2.62
C TRP A 107 12.72 -6.28 -2.40
N GLU A 108 12.98 -7.20 -3.35
CA GLU A 108 12.55 -8.61 -3.28
C GLU A 108 13.25 -9.37 -2.15
N HIS A 109 14.40 -8.89 -1.71
CA HIS A 109 15.18 -9.47 -0.62
C HIS A 109 14.69 -9.02 0.77
N TYR A 110 13.73 -8.07 0.80
CA TYR A 110 13.20 -7.54 2.04
C TYR A 110 11.77 -8.03 2.27
N GLY A 111 11.47 -8.38 3.51
CA GLY A 111 10.11 -8.60 3.97
C GLY A 111 9.39 -7.26 4.19
N PRO A 112 8.20 -7.31 4.81
CA PRO A 112 7.46 -6.12 5.17
C PRO A 112 8.32 -5.17 6.01
N LEU A 113 8.40 -3.91 5.59
CA LEU A 113 9.20 -2.90 6.27
C LEU A 113 8.38 -2.26 7.40
N LEU A 114 8.90 -2.39 8.60
CA LEU A 114 8.30 -1.79 9.80
C LEU A 114 9.16 -0.62 10.29
N PRO A 115 8.55 0.41 10.89
CA PRO A 115 9.33 1.43 11.59
C PRO A 115 10.08 0.81 12.77
N PRO A 116 11.25 1.36 13.17
CA PRO A 116 12.13 0.75 14.17
C PRO A 116 11.44 0.39 15.50
N PHE A 117 10.51 1.23 15.97
CA PHE A 117 9.80 0.97 17.21
C PHE A 117 8.88 -0.26 17.16
N ALA A 118 8.40 -0.62 15.98
CA ALA A 118 7.49 -1.76 15.81
C ALA A 118 8.19 -3.11 15.95
N TRP A 119 9.51 -3.16 15.81
CA TRP A 119 10.29 -4.39 16.01
C TRP A 119 10.26 -4.91 17.46
N HIS A 120 10.04 -4.02 18.41
CA HIS A 120 9.96 -4.35 19.84
C HIS A 120 8.55 -4.69 20.31
N MET A 121 7.56 -4.62 19.42
CA MET A 121 6.18 -4.96 19.73
C MET A 121 5.93 -6.46 19.57
N PRO A 122 5.15 -7.09 20.47
CA PRO A 122 4.83 -8.50 20.35
C PRO A 122 4.07 -8.76 19.04
N ALA A 123 4.49 -9.80 18.30
CA ALA A 123 3.71 -10.30 17.18
C ALA A 123 2.39 -10.88 17.70
N ASN A 124 1.28 -10.59 17.01
CA ASN A 124 0.05 -11.32 17.30
C ASN A 124 0.18 -12.75 16.74
N THR A 125 -0.29 -13.73 17.51
CA THR A 125 -0.21 -15.15 17.15
C THR A 125 -0.91 -15.52 15.85
N THR A 126 -1.74 -14.64 15.30
CA THR A 126 -2.43 -14.80 14.00
C THR A 126 -1.62 -14.34 12.79
N ASP A 127 -0.48 -13.64 12.99
CA ASP A 127 0.34 -13.12 11.88
C ASP A 127 1.19 -14.18 11.18
N ASP A 128 1.30 -15.38 11.74
CA ASP A 128 2.11 -16.47 11.15
C ASP A 128 1.46 -17.07 9.88
N ALA A 129 0.16 -16.87 9.68
CA ALA A 129 -0.56 -17.32 8.50
C ALA A 129 -0.24 -16.51 7.22
N SER A 130 0.30 -15.28 7.36
CA SER A 130 0.64 -14.41 6.23
C SER A 130 2.05 -14.64 5.67
N ARG A 131 2.88 -15.48 6.31
CA ARG A 131 4.22 -15.86 5.80
C ARG A 131 4.19 -16.67 4.51
N GLY A 132 3.01 -17.16 4.08
CA GLY A 132 2.83 -17.90 2.82
C GLY A 132 3.00 -17.05 1.55
N THR A 133 2.94 -15.73 1.62
CA THR A 133 2.95 -14.86 0.44
C THR A 133 4.32 -14.67 -0.21
N ASN A 134 5.42 -14.84 0.52
CA ASN A 134 6.77 -14.73 -0.06
C ASN A 134 7.15 -15.94 -0.91
N ALA A 135 6.61 -17.12 -0.62
CA ALA A 135 6.83 -18.32 -1.46
C ALA A 135 6.05 -18.24 -2.77
N ALA A 136 4.83 -17.69 -2.74
CA ALA A 136 4.01 -17.45 -3.93
C ALA A 136 4.61 -16.35 -4.84
N ARG A 137 5.25 -15.31 -4.27
CA ARG A 137 5.96 -14.27 -5.03
C ARG A 137 7.16 -14.82 -5.80
N ARG A 138 7.92 -15.77 -5.23
CA ARG A 138 9.04 -16.43 -5.92
C ARG A 138 8.60 -17.33 -7.07
N ALA A 139 7.42 -17.95 -6.97
CA ALA A 139 6.90 -18.82 -8.02
C ALA A 139 6.32 -18.06 -9.22
N ALA A 140 5.82 -16.83 -9.02
CA ALA A 140 5.24 -16.01 -10.08
C ALA A 140 6.30 -15.28 -10.96
N ASN A 141 7.52 -15.09 -10.45
CA ASN A 141 8.61 -14.39 -11.16
C ASN A 141 9.66 -15.34 -11.75
N GLY A 142 9.45 -16.66 -11.67
CA GLY A 142 10.40 -17.69 -12.13
C GLY A 142 9.94 -18.46 -13.37
N ALA A 143 9.07 -17.87 -14.19
CA ALA A 143 8.67 -18.45 -15.48
C ALA A 143 8.87 -17.48 -16.61
#